data_118fd7e2b6c140ec713f38e99119768f
#
_entry.id   118fd7e2b6c140ec713f38e99119768f
#
_cell.length_a   1.000
_cell.length_b   1.000
_cell.length_c   1.000
_cell.angle_alpha   90.00
_cell.angle_beta   90.00
_cell.angle_gamma   90.00
#
_symmetry.space_group_name_H-M   'P 1'
#
loop_
_entity.id
_entity.type
_entity.pdbx_description
1 polymer ?
#
loop_
_entity_poly.entity_id
_entity_poly.type
_entity_poly.pdbx_seq_one_letter_code
_entity_poly.pdbx_strand_id
1 'polypeptide(L)'
;VVADKRGHLAVTDTRGNAVLLYELSPTPRQIGRVELPGTPYGIAYDPVRDRLWVTLTALNEVIGLNLNANTPVLATPLPTVRQPNTVAVDSATGRLFVTGTDEGVLEIIEP
;
A
#
# COMPACT_ATOMS: atom_id res chain seq x y z
N VAL A 1 3.26 -6.19 5.59
CA VAL A 1 4.07 -6.76 4.50
C VAL A 1 3.19 -7.59 3.57
N VAL A 2 3.41 -7.49 2.28
CA VAL A 2 2.70 -8.29 1.28
C VAL A 2 3.68 -8.82 0.24
N ALA A 3 3.32 -9.95 -0.37
CA ALA A 3 4.05 -10.51 -1.50
C ALA A 3 3.32 -10.16 -2.80
N ASP A 4 4.08 -9.85 -3.84
CA ASP A 4 3.52 -9.70 -5.17
C ASP A 4 3.56 -11.03 -5.93
N LYS A 5 3.06 -11.01 -7.17
CA LYS A 5 3.03 -12.24 -7.99
C LYS A 5 4.35 -12.55 -8.69
N ARG A 6 5.41 -11.78 -8.43
CA ARG A 6 6.74 -11.92 -9.07
C ARG A 6 7.82 -12.36 -8.09
N GLY A 7 7.45 -12.78 -6.88
CA GLY A 7 8.42 -13.20 -5.88
C GLY A 7 9.09 -12.05 -5.12
N HIS A 8 8.45 -10.88 -5.08
CA HIS A 8 8.91 -9.75 -4.29
C HIS A 8 8.08 -9.58 -3.04
N LEU A 9 8.68 -8.99 -2.01
CA LEU A 9 7.98 -8.49 -0.83
C LEU A 9 7.98 -6.97 -0.84
N ALA A 10 6.85 -6.38 -0.47
CA ALA A 10 6.74 -4.96 -0.18
C ALA A 10 6.46 -4.78 1.30
N VAL A 11 7.22 -3.92 1.94
CA VAL A 11 7.17 -3.68 3.39
C VAL A 11 7.02 -2.18 3.62
N THR A 12 6.03 -1.80 4.43
CA THR A 12 5.93 -0.40 4.85
C THR A 12 6.94 -0.12 5.96
N ASP A 13 7.79 0.86 5.73
CA ASP A 13 8.68 1.44 6.74
C ASP A 13 8.02 2.72 7.25
N THR A 14 7.24 2.58 8.30
CA THR A 14 6.41 3.65 8.83
C THR A 14 7.24 4.84 9.31
N ARG A 15 8.31 4.59 10.03
CA ARG A 15 9.18 5.65 10.54
C ARG A 15 10.05 6.27 9.46
N GLY A 16 10.45 5.46 8.47
CA GLY A 16 11.26 5.93 7.36
C GLY A 16 10.47 6.57 6.23
N ASN A 17 9.13 6.61 6.31
CA ASN A 17 8.26 7.16 5.27
C ASN A 17 8.56 6.55 3.89
N ALA A 18 8.56 5.23 3.83
CA ALA A 18 8.89 4.52 2.60
C ALA A 18 8.20 3.18 2.49
N VAL A 19 8.14 2.65 1.29
CA VAL A 19 7.90 1.25 1.02
C VAL A 19 9.22 0.64 0.58
N LEU A 20 9.62 -0.43 1.25
CA LEU A 20 10.84 -1.16 0.94
C LEU A 20 10.48 -2.38 0.09
N LEU A 21 11.28 -2.64 -0.93
CA LEU A 21 11.08 -3.75 -1.84
C LEU A 21 12.20 -4.77 -1.67
N TYR A 22 11.82 -6.03 -1.54
CA TYR A 22 12.76 -7.14 -1.37
C TYR A 22 12.56 -8.17 -2.47
N GLU A 23 13.64 -8.74 -2.93
CA GLU A 23 13.66 -9.96 -3.72
C GLU A 23 13.89 -11.14 -2.78
N LEU A 24 13.13 -12.21 -2.95
CA LEU A 24 13.15 -13.34 -2.01
C LEU A 24 14.12 -14.45 -2.40
N SER A 25 14.45 -14.54 -3.69
CA SER A 25 15.23 -15.66 -4.21
C SER A 25 16.48 -15.16 -4.93
N PRO A 26 17.65 -15.81 -4.81
CA PRO A 26 17.93 -17.01 -4.03
C PRO A 26 17.99 -16.79 -2.52
N THR A 27 18.23 -15.54 -2.07
CA THR A 27 18.19 -15.14 -0.66
C THR A 27 17.49 -13.79 -0.54
N PRO A 28 16.76 -13.54 0.53
CA PRO A 28 16.09 -12.24 0.71
C PRO A 28 17.10 -11.09 0.71
N ARG A 29 16.83 -10.07 -0.10
CA ARG A 29 17.65 -8.85 -0.16
C ARG A 29 16.80 -7.66 -0.59
N GLN A 30 17.13 -6.50 -0.08
CA GLN A 30 16.44 -5.26 -0.49
C GLN A 30 16.90 -4.86 -1.89
N ILE A 31 15.92 -4.62 -2.77
CA ILE A 31 16.17 -4.22 -4.15
C ILE A 31 15.68 -2.82 -4.46
N GLY A 32 14.91 -2.19 -3.57
CA GLY A 32 14.40 -0.87 -3.83
C GLY A 32 13.76 -0.21 -2.62
N ARG A 33 13.54 1.09 -2.78
CA ARG A 33 12.88 1.94 -1.79
C ARG A 33 12.05 2.98 -2.53
N VAL A 34 10.79 3.11 -2.15
CA VAL A 34 9.88 4.14 -2.68
C VAL A 34 9.58 5.11 -1.56
N GLU A 35 10.00 6.36 -1.71
CA GLU A 35 9.70 7.40 -0.73
C GLU A 35 8.19 7.67 -0.73
N LEU A 36 7.59 7.65 0.45
CA LEU A 36 6.16 7.77 0.61
C LEU A 36 5.83 8.50 1.91
N PRO A 37 5.91 9.84 1.91
CA PRO A 37 5.61 10.63 3.11
C PRO A 37 4.18 10.41 3.60
N GLY A 38 3.95 10.56 4.89
CA GLY A 38 2.62 10.45 5.47
C GLY A 38 2.43 9.23 6.35
N THR A 39 3.50 8.64 6.84
CA THR A 39 3.45 7.50 7.75
C THR A 39 2.77 6.29 7.11
N PRO A 40 3.38 5.68 6.09
CA PRO A 40 2.82 4.50 5.44
C PRO A 40 2.71 3.35 6.44
N TYR A 41 1.56 2.69 6.50
CA TYR A 41 1.31 1.68 7.51
C TYR A 41 0.65 0.43 6.96
N GLY A 42 -0.65 0.48 6.65
CA GLY A 42 -1.39 -0.64 6.08
C GLY A 42 -1.01 -0.84 4.61
N ILE A 43 -0.97 -2.08 4.19
CA ILE A 43 -0.55 -2.42 2.83
C ILE A 43 -1.34 -3.63 2.32
N ALA A 44 -1.77 -3.56 1.07
CA ALA A 44 -2.48 -4.65 0.40
C ALA A 44 -2.06 -4.72 -1.06
N TYR A 45 -2.11 -5.91 -1.64
CA TYR A 45 -1.75 -6.13 -3.03
C TYR A 45 -2.93 -6.69 -3.82
N ASP A 46 -3.20 -6.08 -4.97
CA ASP A 46 -4.19 -6.54 -5.94
C ASP A 46 -3.47 -7.27 -7.07
N PRO A 47 -3.53 -8.61 -7.10
CA PRO A 47 -2.83 -9.38 -8.14
C PRO A 47 -3.48 -9.29 -9.52
N VAL A 48 -4.77 -8.94 -9.59
CA VAL A 48 -5.48 -8.80 -10.88
C VAL A 48 -5.02 -7.55 -11.60
N ARG A 49 -4.92 -6.43 -10.87
CA ARG A 49 -4.51 -5.14 -11.42
C ARG A 49 -3.04 -4.85 -11.22
N ASP A 50 -2.34 -5.71 -10.47
CA ASP A 50 -0.92 -5.57 -10.16
C ASP A 50 -0.64 -4.24 -9.47
N ARG A 51 -1.41 -3.95 -8.44
CA ARG A 51 -1.36 -2.69 -7.69
C ARG A 51 -1.14 -2.93 -6.22
N LEU A 52 -0.27 -2.11 -5.66
CA LEU A 52 -0.05 -2.04 -4.23
C LEU A 52 -0.84 -0.87 -3.67
N TRP A 53 -1.58 -1.09 -2.59
CA TRP A 53 -2.30 -0.02 -1.89
C TRP A 53 -1.71 0.16 -0.51
N VAL A 54 -1.45 1.41 -0.14
CA VAL A 54 -0.79 1.76 1.12
C VAL A 54 -1.58 2.86 1.82
N THR A 55 -1.88 2.68 3.10
CA THR A 55 -2.49 3.74 3.90
C THR A 55 -1.41 4.73 4.34
N LEU A 56 -1.74 6.01 4.25
CA LEU A 56 -0.92 7.11 4.75
C LEU A 56 -1.60 7.66 5.99
N THR A 57 -1.28 7.08 7.14
CA THR A 57 -1.99 7.32 8.39
C THR A 57 -1.98 8.79 8.80
N ALA A 58 -0.85 9.47 8.63
CA ALA A 58 -0.73 10.87 9.03
C ALA A 58 -1.48 11.84 8.11
N LEU A 59 -1.82 11.41 6.90
CA LEU A 59 -2.48 12.26 5.91
C LEU A 59 -3.96 11.92 5.69
N ASN A 60 -4.47 10.86 6.33
CA ASN A 60 -5.83 10.37 6.14
C ASN A 60 -6.09 10.04 4.67
N GLU A 61 -5.19 9.29 4.07
CA GLU A 61 -5.23 8.94 2.64
C GLU A 61 -4.81 7.50 2.41
N VAL A 62 -5.20 6.96 1.25
CA VAL A 62 -4.66 5.73 0.71
C VAL A 62 -4.10 6.01 -0.68
N ILE A 63 -2.97 5.40 -1.01
CA ILE A 63 -2.30 5.64 -2.29
C ILE A 63 -2.03 4.32 -3.01
N GLY A 64 -2.17 4.33 -4.33
CA GLY A 64 -1.86 3.20 -5.19
C GLY A 64 -0.49 3.32 -5.82
N LEU A 65 0.23 2.20 -5.88
CA LEU A 65 1.56 2.12 -6.48
C LEU A 65 1.60 1.04 -7.55
N ASN A 66 2.30 1.36 -8.65
CA ASN A 66 2.67 0.39 -9.67
C ASN A 66 4.19 0.21 -9.63
N LEU A 67 4.64 -0.89 -9.04
CA LEU A 67 6.06 -1.12 -8.80
C LEU A 67 6.88 -1.39 -10.07
N ASN A 68 6.23 -1.57 -11.21
CA ASN A 68 6.90 -1.78 -12.49
C ASN A 68 7.03 -0.50 -13.32
N ALA A 69 6.47 0.61 -12.84
CA ALA A 69 6.53 1.88 -13.54
C ALA A 69 7.75 2.70 -13.09
N ASN A 70 8.24 3.57 -13.97
CA ASN A 70 9.30 4.51 -13.61
C ASN A 70 8.84 5.50 -12.53
N THR A 71 7.55 5.80 -12.54
CA THR A 71 6.89 6.61 -11.51
C THR A 71 5.93 5.69 -10.77
N PRO A 72 6.29 5.20 -9.58
CA PRO A 72 5.49 4.17 -8.89
C PRO A 72 4.07 4.62 -8.50
N VAL A 73 3.88 5.89 -8.17
CA VAL A 73 2.57 6.40 -7.74
C VAL A 73 1.60 6.39 -8.93
N LEU A 74 0.45 5.70 -8.78
CA LEU A 74 -0.50 5.51 -9.87
C LEU A 74 -1.36 6.74 -10.13
N ALA A 75 -1.81 7.40 -9.06
CA ALA A 75 -2.79 8.47 -9.16
C ALA A 75 -2.72 9.35 -7.92
N THR A 76 -3.56 10.39 -7.91
CA THR A 76 -3.75 11.22 -6.72
C THR A 76 -4.20 10.35 -5.55
N PRO A 77 -3.64 10.53 -4.34
CA PRO A 77 -4.10 9.81 -3.16
C PRO A 77 -5.60 10.03 -2.91
N LEU A 78 -6.26 9.00 -2.42
CA LEU A 78 -7.68 9.02 -2.14
C LEU A 78 -7.92 9.33 -0.66
N PRO A 79 -8.85 10.24 -0.32
CA PRO A 79 -9.16 10.52 1.08
C PRO A 79 -9.79 9.31 1.76
N THR A 80 -9.50 9.14 3.05
CA THR A 80 -10.01 8.03 3.85
C THR A 80 -10.60 8.53 5.16
N VAL A 81 -11.10 7.58 5.96
CA VAL A 81 -11.34 7.79 7.39
C VAL A 81 -10.07 8.27 8.07
N ARG A 82 -10.22 8.83 9.27
CA ARG A 82 -9.07 9.36 10.00
C ARG A 82 -8.12 8.26 10.46
N GLN A 83 -6.83 8.53 10.36
CA GLN A 83 -5.74 7.64 10.77
C GLN A 83 -5.90 6.22 10.22
N PRO A 84 -6.01 6.08 8.89
CA PRO A 84 -6.14 4.76 8.28
C PRO A 84 -4.89 3.94 8.56
N ASN A 85 -5.08 2.71 9.05
CA ASN A 85 -3.96 1.84 9.40
C ASN A 85 -4.08 0.42 8.84
N THR A 86 -5.22 0.07 8.26
CA THR A 86 -5.38 -1.21 7.57
C THR A 86 -6.11 -1.00 6.26
N VAL A 87 -5.75 -1.80 5.28
CA VAL A 87 -6.39 -1.80 3.97
C VAL A 87 -6.44 -3.23 3.45
N ALA A 88 -7.55 -3.58 2.82
CA ALA A 88 -7.70 -4.81 2.05
C ALA A 88 -8.25 -4.45 0.68
N VAL A 89 -8.00 -5.28 -0.29
CA VAL A 89 -8.54 -5.12 -1.64
C VAL A 89 -9.31 -6.37 -2.04
N ASP A 90 -10.49 -6.16 -2.60
CA ASP A 90 -11.22 -7.22 -3.29
C ASP A 90 -10.75 -7.25 -4.73
N SER A 91 -9.92 -8.23 -5.09
CA SER A 91 -9.33 -8.30 -6.42
C SER A 91 -10.37 -8.57 -7.52
N ALA A 92 -11.54 -9.11 -7.20
CA ALA A 92 -12.61 -9.30 -8.17
C ALA A 92 -13.18 -7.97 -8.67
N THR A 93 -13.27 -6.97 -7.80
CA THR A 93 -13.89 -5.67 -8.10
C THR A 93 -12.90 -4.50 -8.10
N GLY A 94 -11.77 -4.62 -7.42
CA GLY A 94 -10.84 -3.54 -7.17
C GLY A 94 -11.21 -2.64 -6.01
N ARG A 95 -12.30 -2.95 -5.30
CA ARG A 95 -12.72 -2.15 -4.14
C ARG A 95 -11.73 -2.26 -3.00
N LEU A 96 -11.55 -1.15 -2.30
CA LEU A 96 -10.72 -1.06 -1.11
C LEU A 96 -11.60 -1.02 0.14
N PHE A 97 -11.11 -1.68 1.18
CA PHE A 97 -11.72 -1.67 2.51
C PHE A 97 -10.68 -1.10 3.46
N VAL A 98 -11.00 0.05 4.06
CA VAL A 98 -10.04 0.79 4.89
C VAL A 98 -10.64 0.98 6.28
N THR A 99 -9.85 0.70 7.30
CA THR A 99 -10.20 1.03 8.68
C THR A 99 -9.15 1.93 9.30
N GLY A 100 -9.57 2.72 10.26
CA GLY A 100 -8.69 3.57 11.04
C GLY A 100 -8.86 3.32 12.54
N THR A 101 -7.91 3.79 13.33
CA THR A 101 -7.93 3.60 14.78
C THR A 101 -8.86 4.56 15.50
N ASP A 102 -9.24 5.65 14.85
CA ASP A 102 -9.87 6.79 15.54
C ASP A 102 -11.41 6.69 15.57
N GLU A 103 -12.03 6.21 14.50
CA GLU A 103 -13.48 6.32 14.33
C GLU A 103 -14.23 4.98 14.45
N GLY A 104 -13.54 3.85 14.42
CA GLY A 104 -14.16 2.54 14.48
C GLY A 104 -15.06 2.23 13.29
N VAL A 105 -14.79 2.80 12.13
CA VAL A 105 -15.59 2.65 10.90
C VAL A 105 -14.83 1.87 9.86
N LEU A 106 -15.57 1.09 9.08
CA LEU A 106 -15.05 0.49 7.84
C LEU A 106 -15.51 1.34 6.67
N GLU A 107 -14.56 1.83 5.91
CA GLU A 107 -14.83 2.58 4.68
C GLU A 107 -14.61 1.72 3.45
N ILE A 108 -15.53 1.82 2.49
CA ILE A 108 -15.43 1.15 1.20
C ILE A 108 -15.14 2.20 0.15
N ILE A 109 -14.04 2.03 -0.59
CA ILE A 109 -13.59 2.98 -1.62
C ILE A 109 -13.55 2.26 -2.95
N GLU A 110 -14.10 2.89 -3.97
CA GLU A 110 -13.96 2.45 -5.36
C GLU A 110 -12.95 3.38 -6.04
N PRO A 111 -11.69 2.91 -6.21
CA PRO A 111 -10.65 3.74 -6.79
C PRO A 111 -10.83 3.99 -8.29
#